data_dc0198ee8df4b03920f43041335d1def
#
_entry.id   dc0198ee8df4b03920f43041335d1def
#
_cell.length_a   1.000
_cell.length_b   1.000
_cell.length_c   1.000
_cell.angle_alpha   90.00
_cell.angle_beta   90.00
_cell.angle_gamma   90.00
#
_symmetry.space_group_name_H-M   'P 1'
#
loop_
_entity.id
_entity.type
_entity.pdbx_description
1 polymer ?
#
loop_
_entity_poly.entity_id
_entity_poly.type
_entity_poly.pdbx_seq_one_letter_code
_entity_poly.pdbx_strand_id
1 'polypeptide(L)'
;MISPKETFIYYQELLEYISKKLDYDLQLIQRKTYGEINELLRKGEIDLAFICSGPYAARKELYGFEALAVPVIRGKPFYQSYLIVNKKSPYNKLEDLRGRVFAFTDPESNTGALVPKYWLALIKETPDSFFHEITYSYSHNNSILAVAKNLVDAASVDGHIWEFYNRNNPTYTEETHVIKKSIPFGSPPLVVSRYLSEKLKVNISTLIQTMHTDPQGIRILNKLMIDRFVPPEEEWYQPIKKMYQYLSFTGK
;
A
#
# COMPACT_ATOMS: atom_id res chain seq x y z
N MET A 1 1.97 -0.77 -3.30
CA MET A 1 2.56 -1.82 -4.18
C MET A 1 3.85 -1.29 -4.78
N ILE A 2 4.89 -2.09 -4.83
CA ILE A 2 6.09 -1.87 -5.60
C ILE A 2 5.92 -2.46 -7.01
N SER A 3 6.87 -2.25 -7.92
CA SER A 3 6.76 -2.82 -9.28
C SER A 3 6.72 -4.35 -9.28
N PRO A 4 6.16 -5.00 -10.31
CA PRO A 4 6.10 -6.46 -10.37
C PRO A 4 7.47 -7.15 -10.23
N LYS A 5 8.50 -6.58 -10.86
CA LYS A 5 9.88 -7.12 -10.78
C LYS A 5 10.41 -7.10 -9.34
N GLU A 6 10.19 -6.01 -8.62
CA GLU A 6 10.66 -5.86 -7.23
C GLU A 6 9.80 -6.68 -6.27
N THR A 7 8.49 -6.78 -6.52
CA THR A 7 7.60 -7.67 -5.77
C THR A 7 8.13 -9.11 -5.83
N PHE A 8 8.49 -9.59 -7.01
CA PHE A 8 9.07 -10.93 -7.17
C PHE A 8 10.34 -11.09 -6.33
N ILE A 9 11.30 -10.17 -6.46
CA ILE A 9 12.60 -10.26 -5.75
C ILE A 9 12.41 -10.29 -4.23
N TYR A 10 11.58 -9.41 -3.68
CA TYR A 10 11.44 -9.26 -2.23
C TYR A 10 10.50 -10.27 -1.58
N TYR A 11 9.49 -10.77 -2.31
CA TYR A 11 8.49 -11.68 -1.75
C TYR A 11 8.70 -13.16 -2.09
N GLN A 12 9.62 -13.48 -2.99
CA GLN A 12 9.90 -14.87 -3.36
C GLN A 12 10.27 -15.72 -2.15
N GLU A 13 11.19 -15.25 -1.31
CA GLU A 13 11.61 -15.98 -0.10
C GLU A 13 10.47 -16.19 0.91
N LEU A 14 9.55 -15.22 1.02
CA LEU A 14 8.36 -15.35 1.85
C LEU A 14 7.43 -16.43 1.31
N LEU A 15 7.20 -16.46 0.00
CA LEU A 15 6.39 -17.50 -0.66
C LEU A 15 6.99 -18.88 -0.51
N GLU A 16 8.31 -19.02 -0.73
CA GLU A 16 9.03 -20.29 -0.54
C GLU A 16 8.96 -20.77 0.92
N TYR A 17 9.06 -19.86 1.88
CA TYR A 17 8.90 -20.18 3.29
C TYR A 17 7.50 -20.71 3.60
N ILE A 18 6.44 -20.03 3.13
CA ILE A 18 5.06 -20.46 3.32
C ILE A 18 4.82 -21.82 2.64
N SER A 19 5.24 -21.97 1.39
CA SER A 19 5.15 -23.20 0.61
C SER A 19 5.74 -24.39 1.35
N LYS A 20 6.98 -24.25 1.81
CA LYS A 20 7.68 -25.32 2.53
C LYS A 20 7.06 -25.67 3.87
N LYS A 21 6.60 -24.67 4.63
CA LYS A 21 6.02 -24.89 5.98
C LYS A 21 4.62 -25.51 5.93
N LEU A 22 3.87 -25.22 4.89
CA LEU A 22 2.51 -25.72 4.72
C LEU A 22 2.42 -26.95 3.81
N ASP A 23 3.52 -27.32 3.13
CA ASP A 23 3.56 -28.39 2.14
C ASP A 23 2.57 -28.16 0.98
N TYR A 24 2.56 -26.92 0.46
CA TYR A 24 1.75 -26.50 -0.69
C TYR A 24 2.64 -25.88 -1.77
N ASP A 25 2.39 -26.20 -3.03
CA ASP A 25 3.01 -25.51 -4.16
C ASP A 25 2.32 -24.15 -4.36
N LEU A 26 3.08 -23.06 -4.23
CA LEU A 26 2.59 -21.69 -4.33
C LEU A 26 3.07 -21.03 -5.62
N GLN A 27 2.14 -20.37 -6.32
CA GLN A 27 2.44 -19.61 -7.52
C GLN A 27 2.22 -18.13 -7.27
N LEU A 28 3.19 -17.30 -7.67
CA LEU A 28 3.06 -15.83 -7.60
C LEU A 28 2.28 -15.32 -8.79
N ILE A 29 1.11 -14.76 -8.53
CA ILE A 29 0.28 -14.08 -9.53
C ILE A 29 0.48 -12.56 -9.40
N GLN A 30 0.79 -11.90 -10.50
CA GLN A 30 0.97 -10.46 -10.55
C GLN A 30 0.03 -9.82 -11.58
N ARG A 31 -0.47 -8.61 -11.27
CA ARG A 31 -1.29 -7.80 -12.17
C ARG A 31 -0.82 -6.35 -12.13
N LYS A 32 -1.27 -5.57 -13.11
CA LYS A 32 -0.90 -4.17 -13.26
C LYS A 32 -1.58 -3.29 -12.20
N THR A 33 -2.83 -3.57 -11.88
CA THR A 33 -3.67 -2.74 -11.00
C THR A 33 -4.11 -3.49 -9.74
N TYR A 34 -4.46 -2.75 -8.71
CA TYR A 34 -5.04 -3.31 -7.47
C TYR A 34 -6.39 -3.96 -7.75
N GLY A 35 -7.23 -3.32 -8.57
CA GLY A 35 -8.54 -3.84 -8.93
C GLY A 35 -8.49 -5.22 -9.57
N GLU A 36 -7.50 -5.49 -10.44
CA GLU A 36 -7.32 -6.81 -11.05
C GLU A 36 -7.04 -7.90 -10.00
N ILE A 37 -6.17 -7.65 -9.02
CA ILE A 37 -5.90 -8.59 -7.92
C ILE A 37 -7.13 -8.77 -7.03
N ASN A 38 -7.83 -7.68 -6.71
CA ASN A 38 -9.04 -7.71 -5.88
C ASN A 38 -10.13 -8.57 -6.53
N GLU A 39 -10.30 -8.47 -7.85
CA GLU A 39 -11.26 -9.29 -8.60
C GLU A 39 -10.86 -10.76 -8.66
N LEU A 40 -9.57 -11.10 -8.78
CA LEU A 40 -9.12 -12.49 -8.72
C LEU A 40 -9.41 -13.12 -7.34
N LEU A 41 -9.17 -12.39 -6.25
CA LEU A 41 -9.55 -12.82 -4.89
C LEU A 41 -11.06 -13.03 -4.76
N ARG A 42 -11.86 -12.07 -5.26
CA ARG A 42 -13.33 -12.16 -5.22
C ARG A 42 -13.88 -13.40 -5.92
N LYS A 43 -13.25 -13.79 -7.03
CA LYS A 43 -13.63 -14.96 -7.82
C LYS A 43 -13.06 -16.26 -7.28
N GLY A 44 -12.12 -16.21 -6.30
CA GLY A 44 -11.40 -17.40 -5.82
C GLY A 44 -10.36 -17.93 -6.81
N GLU A 45 -9.92 -17.09 -7.76
CA GLU A 45 -8.87 -17.44 -8.72
C GLU A 45 -7.45 -17.28 -8.12
N ILE A 46 -7.34 -16.58 -6.99
CA ILE A 46 -6.19 -16.55 -6.08
C ILE A 46 -6.64 -16.71 -4.64
N ASP A 47 -5.80 -17.31 -3.81
CA ASP A 47 -6.14 -17.70 -2.45
C ASP A 47 -5.71 -16.67 -1.42
N LEU A 48 -4.58 -15.99 -1.66
CA LEU A 48 -3.88 -15.16 -0.68
C LEU A 48 -3.28 -13.94 -1.35
N ALA A 49 -3.40 -12.75 -0.74
CA ALA A 49 -2.73 -11.54 -1.21
C ALA A 49 -2.51 -10.51 -0.11
N PHE A 50 -1.46 -9.70 -0.26
CA PHE A 50 -1.40 -8.40 0.40
C PHE A 50 -2.21 -7.40 -0.41
N ILE A 51 -3.24 -6.80 0.18
CA ILE A 51 -4.07 -5.80 -0.49
C ILE A 51 -3.94 -4.43 0.17
N CYS A 52 -4.21 -3.38 -0.60
CA CYS A 52 -4.20 -2.03 -0.07
C CYS A 52 -5.29 -1.83 0.99
N SER A 53 -4.99 -1.06 2.03
CA SER A 53 -5.94 -0.73 3.10
C SER A 53 -7.20 0.00 2.60
N GLY A 54 -7.13 0.72 1.48
CA GLY A 54 -8.27 1.38 0.86
C GLY A 54 -9.38 0.41 0.47
N PRO A 55 -9.16 -0.51 -0.48
CA PRO A 55 -10.11 -1.56 -0.84
C PRO A 55 -10.54 -2.43 0.34
N TYR A 56 -9.61 -2.79 1.24
CA TYR A 56 -9.95 -3.53 2.44
C TYR A 56 -10.99 -2.80 3.29
N ALA A 57 -10.76 -1.53 3.59
CA ALA A 57 -11.66 -0.73 4.42
C ALA A 57 -13.04 -0.52 3.79
N ALA A 58 -13.09 -0.26 2.48
CA ALA A 58 -14.31 0.18 1.80
C ALA A 58 -15.09 -0.96 1.14
N ARG A 59 -14.43 -2.05 0.77
CA ARG A 59 -14.99 -3.07 -0.13
C ARG A 59 -14.74 -4.51 0.32
N LYS A 60 -14.28 -4.74 1.56
CA LYS A 60 -13.98 -6.10 2.03
C LYS A 60 -15.20 -7.04 1.92
N GLU A 61 -16.40 -6.54 2.24
CA GLU A 61 -17.63 -7.33 2.14
C GLU A 61 -17.97 -7.67 0.68
N LEU A 62 -17.81 -6.70 -0.23
CA LEU A 62 -18.06 -6.89 -1.66
C LEU A 62 -17.10 -7.92 -2.27
N TYR A 63 -15.81 -7.79 -1.97
CA TYR A 63 -14.78 -8.69 -2.49
C TYR A 63 -14.66 -10.00 -1.69
N GLY A 64 -15.22 -10.05 -0.48
CA GLY A 64 -15.11 -11.20 0.41
C GLY A 64 -13.71 -11.39 0.97
N PHE A 65 -13.02 -10.29 1.26
CA PHE A 65 -11.71 -10.34 1.88
C PHE A 65 -11.82 -10.73 3.35
N GLU A 66 -11.00 -11.69 3.75
CA GLU A 66 -10.81 -12.07 5.14
C GLU A 66 -9.35 -11.83 5.52
N ALA A 67 -9.11 -10.88 6.41
CA ALA A 67 -7.75 -10.54 6.82
C ALA A 67 -7.24 -11.51 7.87
N LEU A 68 -6.05 -12.08 7.63
CA LEU A 68 -5.40 -13.00 8.55
C LEU A 68 -4.32 -12.33 9.40
N ALA A 69 -3.63 -11.34 8.84
CA ALA A 69 -2.50 -10.71 9.51
C ALA A 69 -2.20 -9.32 8.96
N VAL A 70 -1.60 -8.48 9.80
CA VAL A 70 -1.15 -7.13 9.46
C VAL A 70 0.31 -6.99 9.84
N PRO A 71 1.18 -6.44 8.96
CA PRO A 71 2.58 -6.24 9.27
C PRO A 71 2.76 -5.13 10.31
N VAL A 72 3.61 -5.39 11.28
CA VAL A 72 4.15 -4.41 12.24
C VAL A 72 5.50 -3.94 11.72
N ILE A 73 5.65 -2.64 11.54
CA ILE A 73 6.89 -2.00 11.08
C ILE A 73 7.27 -0.93 12.08
N ARG A 74 8.49 -0.98 12.62
CA ARG A 74 8.96 -0.08 13.68
C ARG A 74 8.02 -0.05 14.89
N GLY A 75 7.59 -1.23 15.31
CA GLY A 75 6.73 -1.43 16.48
C GLY A 75 5.26 -1.06 16.29
N LYS A 76 4.82 -0.65 15.09
CA LYS A 76 3.45 -0.19 14.83
C LYS A 76 2.81 -0.88 13.62
N PRO A 77 1.51 -1.28 13.72
CA PRO A 77 0.76 -1.83 12.59
C PRO A 77 0.14 -0.71 11.73
N PHE A 78 0.80 0.44 11.62
CA PHE A 78 0.28 1.63 10.97
C PHE A 78 1.25 2.20 9.96
N TYR A 79 0.71 2.79 8.88
CA TYR A 79 1.44 3.51 7.86
C TYR A 79 0.79 4.86 7.52
N GLN A 80 1.49 5.68 6.77
CA GLN A 80 1.04 7.01 6.39
C GLN A 80 1.21 7.25 4.89
N SER A 81 0.42 8.18 4.36
CA SER A 81 0.67 8.76 3.05
C SER A 81 1.71 9.87 3.17
N TYR A 82 2.71 9.84 2.30
CA TYR A 82 3.70 10.90 2.14
C TYR A 82 3.46 11.65 0.83
N LEU A 83 3.22 12.95 0.92
CA LEU A 83 3.22 13.85 -0.23
C LEU A 83 4.66 14.28 -0.49
N ILE A 84 5.18 13.91 -1.64
CA ILE A 84 6.58 14.13 -2.03
C ILE A 84 6.68 15.07 -3.23
N VAL A 85 7.73 15.87 -3.22
CA VAL A 85 8.15 16.75 -4.32
C VAL A 85 9.64 16.56 -4.58
N ASN A 86 10.16 17.06 -5.70
CA ASN A 86 11.60 17.08 -5.91
C ASN A 86 12.28 18.00 -4.88
N LYS A 87 13.41 17.58 -4.30
CA LYS A 87 14.11 18.33 -3.26
C LYS A 87 14.57 19.74 -3.68
N LYS A 88 14.72 19.97 -4.99
CA LYS A 88 15.11 21.27 -5.55
C LYS A 88 13.90 22.14 -5.90
N SER A 89 12.68 21.62 -5.74
CA SER A 89 11.46 22.41 -6.00
C SER A 89 11.21 23.41 -4.88
N PRO A 90 10.50 24.51 -5.16
CA PRO A 90 10.14 25.50 -4.16
C PRO A 90 8.91 25.10 -3.32
N TYR A 91 8.32 23.92 -3.56
CA TYR A 91 7.04 23.52 -2.96
C TYR A 91 7.24 22.99 -1.55
N ASN A 92 6.48 23.52 -0.57
CA ASN A 92 6.58 23.16 0.85
C ASN A 92 5.25 22.72 1.47
N LYS A 93 4.13 22.89 0.76
CA LYS A 93 2.77 22.54 1.20
C LYS A 93 1.89 22.18 0.01
N LEU A 94 0.74 21.56 0.28
CA LEU A 94 -0.20 21.10 -0.75
C LEU A 94 -0.64 22.26 -1.67
N GLU A 95 -0.90 23.44 -1.11
CA GLU A 95 -1.40 24.61 -1.83
C GLU A 95 -0.43 25.10 -2.92
N ASP A 96 0.87 24.89 -2.74
CA ASP A 96 1.91 25.26 -3.70
C ASP A 96 1.85 24.42 -4.99
N LEU A 97 1.12 23.31 -4.95
CA LEU A 97 0.96 22.38 -6.08
C LEU A 97 -0.20 22.75 -7.00
N ARG A 98 -0.90 23.87 -6.78
CA ARG A 98 -1.96 24.32 -7.66
C ARG A 98 -1.42 24.59 -9.07
N GLY A 99 -2.11 24.00 -10.08
CA GLY A 99 -1.71 24.12 -11.49
C GLY A 99 -0.44 23.34 -11.84
N ARG A 100 -0.04 22.37 -11.01
CA ARG A 100 1.14 21.50 -11.23
C ARG A 100 0.74 20.13 -11.75
N VAL A 101 1.72 19.36 -12.21
CA VAL A 101 1.54 17.98 -12.65
C VAL A 101 1.64 17.03 -11.46
N PHE A 102 0.64 16.18 -11.26
CA PHE A 102 0.56 15.28 -10.12
C PHE A 102 0.44 13.83 -10.52
N ALA A 103 1.22 12.95 -9.88
CA ALA A 103 1.10 11.51 -10.04
C ALA A 103 0.33 10.87 -8.89
N PHE A 104 -0.81 10.25 -9.20
CA PHE A 104 -1.43 9.24 -8.36
C PHE A 104 -0.74 7.88 -8.57
N THR A 105 -0.83 6.99 -7.57
CA THR A 105 -0.24 5.65 -7.72
C THR A 105 -1.21 4.73 -8.47
N ASP A 106 -2.30 4.34 -7.84
CA ASP A 106 -3.34 3.47 -8.40
C ASP A 106 -4.70 4.03 -7.98
N PRO A 107 -5.75 3.95 -8.82
CA PRO A 107 -7.07 4.48 -8.47
C PRO A 107 -7.63 3.99 -7.14
N GLU A 108 -7.32 2.75 -6.74
CA GLU A 108 -7.75 2.14 -5.47
C GLU A 108 -6.74 2.30 -4.32
N SER A 109 -5.61 3.01 -4.54
CA SER A 109 -4.62 3.22 -3.49
C SER A 109 -5.14 4.16 -2.39
N ASN A 110 -5.03 3.72 -1.12
CA ASN A 110 -5.30 4.59 0.02
C ASN A 110 -4.33 5.79 0.04
N THR A 111 -3.04 5.52 0.13
CA THR A 111 -2.01 6.56 0.29
C THR A 111 -1.70 7.30 -1.01
N GLY A 112 -1.80 6.62 -2.15
CA GLY A 112 -1.45 7.19 -3.45
C GLY A 112 -2.60 7.82 -4.22
N ALA A 113 -3.86 7.69 -3.75
CA ALA A 113 -5.02 8.29 -4.41
C ALA A 113 -6.07 8.83 -3.44
N LEU A 114 -6.59 8.00 -2.51
CA LEU A 114 -7.67 8.41 -1.62
C LEU A 114 -7.25 9.58 -0.73
N VAL A 115 -6.09 9.49 -0.09
CA VAL A 115 -5.59 10.52 0.83
C VAL A 115 -5.39 11.87 0.13
N PRO A 116 -4.67 11.99 -0.99
CA PRO A 116 -4.55 13.29 -1.66
C PRO A 116 -5.88 13.82 -2.19
N LYS A 117 -6.80 12.98 -2.66
CA LYS A 117 -8.18 13.41 -3.01
C LYS A 117 -8.91 13.97 -1.79
N TYR A 118 -8.81 13.31 -0.65
CA TYR A 118 -9.40 13.78 0.60
C TYR A 118 -8.81 15.13 1.05
N TRP A 119 -7.48 15.33 0.96
CA TRP A 119 -6.86 16.62 1.28
C TRP A 119 -7.38 17.75 0.39
N LEU A 120 -7.58 17.48 -0.91
CA LEU A 120 -8.17 18.46 -1.84
C LEU A 120 -9.63 18.76 -1.49
N ALA A 121 -10.41 17.74 -1.17
CA ALA A 121 -11.80 17.93 -0.80
C ALA A 121 -11.98 18.78 0.47
N LEU A 122 -11.06 18.69 1.45
CA LEU A 122 -11.07 19.53 2.65
C LEU A 122 -10.89 21.02 2.33
N ILE A 123 -10.20 21.36 1.25
CA ILE A 123 -10.06 22.74 0.75
C ILE A 123 -11.04 23.05 -0.39
N LYS A 124 -12.10 22.23 -0.53
CA LYS A 124 -13.18 22.38 -1.52
C LYS A 124 -12.75 22.23 -2.98
N GLU A 125 -11.61 21.57 -3.23
CA GLU A 125 -11.08 21.30 -4.56
C GLU A 125 -11.26 19.84 -4.98
N THR A 126 -11.10 19.58 -6.29
CA THR A 126 -10.97 18.25 -6.89
C THR A 126 -9.60 18.13 -7.56
N PRO A 127 -9.12 16.92 -7.89
CA PRO A 127 -7.88 16.79 -8.66
C PRO A 127 -7.91 17.61 -9.96
N ASP A 128 -9.00 17.57 -10.71
CA ASP A 128 -9.15 18.25 -12.01
C ASP A 128 -9.22 19.77 -11.89
N SER A 129 -9.75 20.31 -10.77
CA SER A 129 -9.81 21.76 -10.55
C SER A 129 -8.49 22.32 -9.97
N PHE A 130 -7.69 21.45 -9.34
CA PHE A 130 -6.50 21.88 -8.60
C PHE A 130 -5.20 21.67 -9.38
N PHE A 131 -5.01 20.52 -10.02
CA PHE A 131 -3.81 20.20 -10.79
C PHE A 131 -3.99 20.61 -12.26
N HIS A 132 -2.88 20.93 -12.92
CA HIS A 132 -2.85 21.15 -14.36
C HIS A 132 -3.03 19.84 -15.13
N GLU A 133 -2.35 18.79 -14.63
CA GLU A 133 -2.38 17.46 -15.23
C GLU A 133 -2.27 16.40 -14.16
N ILE A 134 -2.97 15.28 -14.33
CA ILE A 134 -2.89 14.11 -13.46
C ILE A 134 -2.50 12.88 -14.26
N THR A 135 -1.69 12.02 -13.66
CA THR A 135 -1.29 10.73 -14.22
C THR A 135 -1.35 9.63 -13.18
N TYR A 136 -1.32 8.36 -13.59
CA TYR A 136 -1.23 7.20 -12.73
C TYR A 136 0.06 6.44 -12.99
N SER A 137 0.88 6.26 -11.98
CA SER A 137 2.18 5.58 -12.07
C SER A 137 2.09 4.06 -11.90
N TYR A 138 0.98 3.57 -11.33
CA TYR A 138 0.66 2.17 -10.98
C TYR A 138 1.61 1.49 -9.98
N SER A 139 2.58 2.24 -9.43
CA SER A 139 3.39 1.76 -8.31
C SER A 139 4.04 2.92 -7.55
N HIS A 140 4.27 2.74 -6.23
CA HIS A 140 4.86 3.79 -5.40
C HIS A 140 6.30 4.11 -5.80
N ASN A 141 7.10 3.11 -6.19
CA ASN A 141 8.45 3.34 -6.68
C ASN A 141 8.49 4.11 -8.00
N ASN A 142 7.53 3.88 -8.93
CA ASN A 142 7.41 4.69 -10.13
C ASN A 142 7.03 6.14 -9.81
N SER A 143 6.16 6.38 -8.83
CA SER A 143 5.83 7.73 -8.35
C SER A 143 7.08 8.42 -7.79
N ILE A 144 7.86 7.74 -6.95
CA ILE A 144 9.12 8.27 -6.39
C ILE A 144 10.10 8.61 -7.52
N LEU A 145 10.29 7.69 -8.47
CA LEU A 145 11.13 7.90 -9.64
C LEU A 145 10.70 9.12 -10.48
N ALA A 146 9.38 9.23 -10.74
CA ALA A 146 8.84 10.32 -11.56
C ALA A 146 9.09 11.69 -10.91
N VAL A 147 8.90 11.81 -9.60
CA VAL A 147 9.21 13.04 -8.83
C VAL A 147 10.72 13.30 -8.80
N ALA A 148 11.53 12.28 -8.52
CA ALA A 148 12.99 12.44 -8.47
C ALA A 148 13.58 12.94 -9.80
N LYS A 149 13.00 12.51 -10.92
CA LYS A 149 13.42 12.91 -12.28
C LYS A 149 12.68 14.13 -12.83
N ASN A 150 11.85 14.81 -12.04
CA ASN A 150 11.03 15.95 -12.49
C ASN A 150 10.13 15.62 -13.69
N LEU A 151 9.65 14.38 -13.82
CA LEU A 151 8.63 13.99 -14.80
C LEU A 151 7.23 14.44 -14.36
N VAL A 152 7.05 14.61 -13.05
CA VAL A 152 5.90 15.22 -12.41
C VAL A 152 6.38 16.12 -11.26
N ASP A 153 5.59 17.11 -10.88
CA ASP A 153 5.94 18.04 -9.80
C ASP A 153 5.81 17.41 -8.41
N ALA A 154 4.80 16.55 -8.23
CA ALA A 154 4.50 15.90 -6.96
C ALA A 154 3.82 14.55 -7.12
N ALA A 155 3.89 13.76 -6.07
CA ALA A 155 3.14 12.50 -5.94
C ALA A 155 2.79 12.22 -4.48
N SER A 156 1.77 11.38 -4.28
CA SER A 156 1.47 10.82 -2.97
C SER A 156 1.81 9.33 -2.95
N VAL A 157 2.56 8.90 -1.95
CA VAL A 157 3.10 7.54 -1.87
C VAL A 157 2.90 6.90 -0.50
N ASP A 158 3.04 5.59 -0.44
CA ASP A 158 3.15 4.84 0.81
C ASP A 158 4.46 5.20 1.52
N GLY A 159 4.34 5.70 2.76
CA GLY A 159 5.49 6.12 3.55
C GLY A 159 6.45 4.96 3.87
N HIS A 160 5.93 3.73 4.11
CA HIS A 160 6.79 2.56 4.33
C HIS A 160 7.60 2.20 3.07
N ILE A 161 7.00 2.32 1.89
CA ILE A 161 7.71 2.09 0.62
C ILE A 161 8.77 3.16 0.40
N TRP A 162 8.44 4.43 0.64
CA TRP A 162 9.42 5.51 0.55
C TRP A 162 10.60 5.29 1.49
N GLU A 163 10.34 4.93 2.76
CA GLU A 163 11.37 4.67 3.77
C GLU A 163 12.17 3.40 3.48
N PHE A 164 11.55 2.38 2.91
CA PHE A 164 12.23 1.16 2.45
C PHE A 164 13.29 1.49 1.39
N TYR A 165 12.91 2.26 0.37
CA TYR A 165 13.86 2.68 -0.67
C TYR A 165 14.91 3.64 -0.11
N ASN A 166 14.52 4.57 0.74
CA ASN A 166 15.47 5.51 1.35
C ASN A 166 16.57 4.82 2.17
N ARG A 167 16.25 3.66 2.74
CA ARG A 167 17.23 2.84 3.48
C ARG A 167 18.06 1.92 2.59
N ASN A 168 17.44 1.26 1.61
CA ASN A 168 18.07 0.15 0.87
C ASN A 168 18.61 0.56 -0.50
N ASN A 169 18.03 1.57 -1.13
CA ASN A 169 18.46 2.12 -2.41
C ASN A 169 18.00 3.59 -2.54
N PRO A 170 18.69 4.54 -1.90
CA PRO A 170 18.24 5.92 -1.78
C PRO A 170 18.32 6.76 -3.05
N THR A 171 18.85 6.23 -4.15
CA THR A 171 19.14 6.95 -5.41
C THR A 171 18.04 7.92 -5.85
N TYR A 172 16.75 7.54 -5.65
CA TYR A 172 15.63 8.39 -6.03
C TYR A 172 14.99 9.09 -4.84
N THR A 173 14.94 8.47 -3.67
CA THR A 173 14.36 9.11 -2.48
C THR A 173 15.18 10.29 -2.00
N GLU A 174 16.53 10.24 -2.15
CA GLU A 174 17.43 11.38 -1.85
C GLU A 174 17.17 12.62 -2.74
N GLU A 175 16.57 12.43 -3.91
CA GLU A 175 16.15 13.52 -4.80
C GLU A 175 14.72 14.00 -4.50
N THR A 176 14.05 13.46 -3.48
CA THR A 176 12.71 13.84 -3.08
C THR A 176 12.66 14.45 -1.68
N HIS A 177 11.62 15.23 -1.42
CA HIS A 177 11.35 15.86 -0.15
C HIS A 177 9.89 15.61 0.25
N VAL A 178 9.65 15.21 1.51
CA VAL A 178 8.30 14.99 2.05
C VAL A 178 7.76 16.28 2.62
N ILE A 179 6.73 16.84 1.99
CA ILE A 179 6.12 18.12 2.41
C ILE A 179 4.87 17.97 3.27
N LYS A 180 4.24 16.78 3.26
CA LYS A 180 3.07 16.50 4.09
C LYS A 180 2.97 15.00 4.38
N LYS A 181 2.54 14.67 5.60
CA LYS A 181 2.19 13.30 6.00
C LYS A 181 0.73 13.24 6.44
N SER A 182 0.08 12.12 6.17
CA SER A 182 -1.27 11.88 6.69
C SER A 182 -1.26 11.50 8.16
N ILE A 183 -2.46 11.40 8.75
CA ILE A 183 -2.65 10.59 9.96
C ILE A 183 -2.27 9.13 9.68
N PRO A 184 -1.97 8.32 10.71
CA PRO A 184 -1.71 6.90 10.54
C PRO A 184 -2.99 6.11 10.20
N PHE A 185 -2.84 5.07 9.37
CA PHE A 185 -3.87 4.11 8.99
C PHE A 185 -3.37 2.70 9.25
N GLY A 186 -4.27 1.74 9.48
CA GLY A 186 -3.89 0.33 9.53
C GLY A 186 -3.12 -0.10 8.27
N SER A 187 -2.00 -0.78 8.46
CA SER A 187 -1.15 -1.25 7.36
C SER A 187 -1.90 -2.21 6.44
N PRO A 188 -1.50 -2.32 5.16
CA PRO A 188 -2.05 -3.26 4.19
C PRO A 188 -2.09 -4.68 4.74
N PRO A 189 -3.28 -5.31 4.88
CA PRO A 189 -3.40 -6.64 5.46
C PRO A 189 -3.04 -7.74 4.46
N LEU A 190 -2.57 -8.87 4.98
CA LEU A 190 -2.59 -10.14 4.31
C LEU A 190 -4.01 -10.70 4.38
N VAL A 191 -4.65 -10.87 3.23
CA VAL A 191 -6.02 -11.38 3.14
C VAL A 191 -6.08 -12.69 2.40
N VAL A 192 -7.13 -13.45 2.65
CA VAL A 192 -7.48 -14.67 1.91
C VAL A 192 -8.85 -14.53 1.25
N SER A 193 -9.03 -15.33 0.20
CA SER A 193 -10.32 -15.52 -0.43
C SER A 193 -11.30 -16.24 0.52
N ARG A 194 -12.58 -15.86 0.46
CA ARG A 194 -13.68 -16.53 1.19
C ARG A 194 -13.79 -18.03 0.88
N TYR A 195 -13.26 -18.46 -0.27
CA TYR A 195 -13.35 -19.85 -0.73
C TYR A 195 -12.25 -20.75 -0.15
N LEU A 196 -11.25 -20.18 0.51
CA LEU A 196 -10.21 -20.96 1.16
C LEU A 196 -10.77 -21.72 2.37
N SER A 197 -10.34 -22.99 2.55
CA SER A 197 -10.83 -23.80 3.68
C SER A 197 -10.41 -23.20 5.03
N GLU A 198 -11.28 -23.28 6.04
CA GLU A 198 -11.01 -22.76 7.40
C GLU A 198 -9.72 -23.34 8.00
N LYS A 199 -9.47 -24.64 7.78
CA LYS A 199 -8.22 -25.28 8.22
C LYS A 199 -6.99 -24.58 7.65
N LEU A 200 -7.01 -24.25 6.35
CA LEU A 200 -5.87 -23.59 5.70
C LEU A 200 -5.73 -22.14 6.13
N LYS A 201 -6.84 -21.41 6.31
CA LYS A 201 -6.83 -20.06 6.90
C LYS A 201 -6.16 -20.03 8.27
N VAL A 202 -6.52 -20.95 9.16
CA VAL A 202 -5.92 -21.06 10.50
C VAL A 202 -4.43 -21.39 10.41
N ASN A 203 -4.04 -22.33 9.54
CA ASN A 203 -2.64 -22.70 9.36
C ASN A 203 -1.79 -21.52 8.84
N ILE A 204 -2.27 -20.80 7.83
CA ILE A 204 -1.59 -19.62 7.27
C ILE A 204 -1.49 -18.53 8.33
N SER A 205 -2.59 -18.23 9.02
CA SER A 205 -2.62 -17.22 10.08
C SER A 205 -1.61 -17.51 11.17
N THR A 206 -1.60 -18.75 11.70
CA THR A 206 -0.65 -19.18 12.73
C THR A 206 0.79 -19.08 12.24
N LEU A 207 1.08 -19.61 11.03
CA LEU A 207 2.41 -19.56 10.46
C LEU A 207 2.96 -18.14 10.33
N ILE A 208 2.16 -17.24 9.77
CA ILE A 208 2.58 -15.85 9.52
C ILE A 208 2.74 -15.08 10.84
N GLN A 209 1.82 -15.26 11.79
CA GLN A 209 1.88 -14.55 13.08
C GLN A 209 3.01 -15.06 14.00
N THR A 210 3.46 -16.30 13.83
CA THR A 210 4.58 -16.87 14.59
C THR A 210 5.91 -16.84 13.83
N MET A 211 5.93 -16.39 12.59
CA MET A 211 7.11 -16.37 11.72
C MET A 211 8.32 -15.66 12.35
N HIS A 212 8.09 -14.66 13.19
CA HIS A 212 9.13 -13.91 13.91
C HIS A 212 9.83 -14.71 15.04
N THR A 213 9.41 -15.93 15.33
CA THR A 213 10.06 -16.85 16.27
C THR A 213 10.93 -17.91 15.56
N ASP A 214 10.85 -18.00 14.24
CA ASP A 214 11.61 -18.93 13.40
C ASP A 214 12.87 -18.23 12.85
N PRO A 215 14.07 -18.80 12.96
CA PRO A 215 15.30 -18.17 12.45
C PRO A 215 15.28 -17.85 10.95
N GLN A 216 14.61 -18.68 10.12
CA GLN A 216 14.43 -18.39 8.70
C GLN A 216 13.42 -17.26 8.52
N GLY A 217 12.33 -17.31 9.27
CA GLY A 217 11.30 -16.26 9.29
C GLY A 217 11.86 -14.90 9.65
N ILE A 218 12.66 -14.80 10.70
CA ILE A 218 13.34 -13.57 11.13
C ILE A 218 14.17 -12.96 9.99
N ARG A 219 14.95 -13.78 9.27
CA ARG A 219 15.78 -13.29 8.15
C ARG A 219 14.94 -12.69 7.03
N ILE A 220 13.81 -13.34 6.69
CA ILE A 220 12.89 -12.86 5.65
C ILE A 220 12.22 -11.57 6.08
N LEU A 221 11.70 -11.52 7.31
CA LEU A 221 11.04 -10.34 7.87
C LEU A 221 12.00 -9.12 7.89
N ASN A 222 13.24 -9.33 8.30
CA ASN A 222 14.26 -8.26 8.32
C ASN A 222 14.54 -7.68 6.93
N LYS A 223 14.57 -8.53 5.88
CA LYS A 223 14.72 -8.06 4.49
C LYS A 223 13.55 -7.20 4.04
N LEU A 224 12.34 -7.52 4.51
CA LEU A 224 11.11 -6.77 4.22
C LEU A 224 10.90 -5.57 5.15
N MET A 225 11.79 -5.35 6.13
CA MET A 225 11.63 -4.36 7.20
C MET A 225 10.36 -4.56 8.05
N ILE A 226 9.91 -5.79 8.19
CA ILE A 226 8.77 -6.18 9.02
C ILE A 226 9.29 -6.74 10.33
N ASP A 227 8.77 -6.26 11.47
CA ASP A 227 9.14 -6.76 12.79
C ASP A 227 8.46 -8.11 13.07
N ARG A 228 7.17 -8.17 12.81
CA ARG A 228 6.29 -9.34 12.94
C ARG A 228 4.95 -9.08 12.27
N PHE A 229 4.10 -10.08 12.26
CA PHE A 229 2.67 -9.95 11.91
C PHE A 229 1.80 -10.08 13.16
N VAL A 230 0.66 -9.37 13.17
CA VAL A 230 -0.34 -9.39 14.24
C VAL A 230 -1.74 -9.60 13.65
N PRO A 231 -2.73 -10.06 14.44
CA PRO A 231 -4.12 -10.07 14.02
C PRO A 231 -4.61 -8.68 13.60
N PRO A 232 -5.49 -8.57 12.60
CA PRO A 232 -6.09 -7.29 12.20
C PRO A 232 -7.07 -6.78 13.25
N GLU A 233 -7.16 -5.46 13.40
CA GLU A 233 -8.20 -4.77 14.17
C GLU A 233 -8.98 -3.81 13.27
N GLU A 234 -10.31 -3.92 13.26
CA GLU A 234 -11.20 -3.13 12.39
C GLU A 234 -11.08 -1.62 12.62
N GLU A 235 -10.83 -1.20 13.83
CA GLU A 235 -10.68 0.19 14.24
C GLU A 235 -9.55 0.89 13.50
N TRP A 236 -8.49 0.17 13.11
CA TRP A 236 -7.35 0.74 12.40
C TRP A 236 -7.71 1.26 10.99
N TYR A 237 -8.83 0.78 10.44
CA TYR A 237 -9.29 1.14 9.09
C TYR A 237 -10.46 2.14 9.09
N GLN A 238 -10.99 2.51 10.26
CA GLN A 238 -12.08 3.48 10.39
C GLN A 238 -11.77 4.86 9.77
N PRO A 239 -10.54 5.42 9.93
CA PRO A 239 -10.22 6.68 9.27
C PRO A 239 -10.33 6.62 7.74
N ILE A 240 -10.01 5.46 7.13
CA ILE A 240 -10.14 5.25 5.68
C ILE A 240 -11.62 5.23 5.28
N LYS A 241 -12.46 4.51 6.02
CA LYS A 241 -13.92 4.50 5.77
C LYS A 241 -14.52 5.91 5.82
N LYS A 242 -14.11 6.71 6.81
CA LYS A 242 -14.54 8.12 6.94
C LYS A 242 -14.13 8.98 5.74
N MET A 243 -12.93 8.79 5.19
CA MET A 243 -12.49 9.50 3.99
C MET A 243 -13.36 9.15 2.77
N TYR A 244 -13.66 7.87 2.55
CA TYR A 244 -14.57 7.44 1.47
C TYR A 244 -15.98 8.05 1.64
N GLN A 245 -16.54 8.02 2.86
CA GLN A 245 -17.84 8.64 3.15
C GLN A 245 -17.82 10.13 2.85
N TYR A 246 -16.80 10.85 3.31
CA TYR A 246 -16.69 12.28 3.07
C TYR A 246 -16.66 12.61 1.57
N LEU A 247 -15.85 11.89 0.78
CA LEU A 247 -15.75 12.10 -0.67
C LEU A 247 -17.07 11.77 -1.39
N SER A 248 -17.79 10.73 -0.97
CA SER A 248 -19.10 10.39 -1.55
C SER A 248 -20.17 11.46 -1.27
N PHE A 249 -20.16 12.07 -0.08
CA PHE A 249 -21.09 13.16 0.27
C PHE A 249 -20.79 14.46 -0.45
N THR A 250 -19.52 14.73 -0.76
CA THR A 250 -19.12 15.98 -1.41
C THR A 250 -19.18 15.91 -2.93
N GLY A 251 -19.48 14.74 -3.52
CA GLY A 251 -19.49 14.52 -4.96
C GLY A 251 -18.10 14.67 -5.61
N LYS A 252 -17.05 14.49 -4.83
CA LYS A 252 -15.66 14.79 -5.20
C LYS A 252 -14.78 13.55 -5.27
#